data_75f468cbf45e8de2c4e92d4ca6e830d4
#
_entry.id   75f468cbf45e8de2c4e92d4ca6e830d4
#
_cell.length_a   1.000
_cell.length_b   1.000
_cell.length_c   1.000
_cell.angle_alpha   90.00
_cell.angle_beta   90.00
_cell.angle_gamma   90.00
#
_symmetry.space_group_name_H-M   'P 1'
#
loop_
_entity.id
_entity.type
_entity.pdbx_description
1 polymer ?
#
loop_
_entity_poly.entity_id
_entity_poly.type
_entity_poly.pdbx_seq_one_letter_code
_entity_poly.pdbx_strand_id
1 'polypeptide(L)'
;VEYFVQKSIANGIDIIRIFDCFNDLRNLETAVKAAKKEKGHAQIALSYTLGDAYTLDYWKETAKRIEDMGADSICIKDMAGLLLPYKATELVQALKDGSSLPIQMHTHYTSGVASMTYLKAVEAGADIIDTAMSPFSMGTSQPATEVMVETFKGTQYDTGLDQNLLAEIADYFQPMREEALKSGLMNTKVLGVNIKTLLYQVPGGML
;
A
#
# COMPACT_ATOMS: atom_id res chain seq x y z
N VAL A 1 9.16 20.93 -5.15
CA VAL A 1 8.96 19.91 -4.13
C VAL A 1 8.75 20.57 -2.77
N GLU A 2 9.74 21.33 -2.21
CA GLU A 2 9.68 21.92 -0.87
C GLU A 2 8.42 22.75 -0.63
N TYR A 3 8.10 23.71 -1.52
CA TYR A 3 6.92 24.55 -1.40
C TYR A 3 5.60 23.75 -1.40
N PHE A 4 5.52 22.70 -2.23
CA PHE A 4 4.36 21.80 -2.26
C PHE A 4 4.18 21.09 -0.92
N VAL A 5 5.24 20.46 -0.39
CA VAL A 5 5.22 19.75 0.90
C VAL A 5 4.85 20.68 2.02
N GLN A 6 5.46 21.88 2.08
CA GLN A 6 5.12 22.90 3.06
C GLN A 6 3.63 23.26 3.04
N LYS A 7 3.08 23.51 1.84
CA LYS A 7 1.66 23.88 1.70
C LYS A 7 0.73 22.71 2.03
N SER A 8 1.09 21.49 1.66
CA SER A 8 0.31 20.30 2.00
C SER A 8 0.19 20.15 3.52
N ILE A 9 1.29 20.22 4.25
CA ILE A 9 1.30 20.09 5.71
C ILE A 9 0.58 21.27 6.36
N ALA A 10 0.82 22.50 5.91
CA ALA A 10 0.14 23.69 6.42
C ALA A 10 -1.39 23.66 6.20
N ASN A 11 -1.89 22.87 5.25
CA ASN A 11 -3.32 22.67 4.99
C ASN A 11 -3.87 21.36 5.59
N GLY A 12 -3.16 20.72 6.51
CA GLY A 12 -3.67 19.62 7.30
C GLY A 12 -3.32 18.21 6.78
N ILE A 13 -2.36 18.09 5.86
CA ILE A 13 -1.82 16.77 5.49
C ILE A 13 -0.77 16.36 6.53
N ASP A 14 -0.96 15.22 7.17
CA ASP A 14 -0.08 14.71 8.22
C ASP A 14 1.05 13.84 7.66
N ILE A 15 0.76 13.02 6.64
CA ILE A 15 1.69 12.04 6.08
C ILE A 15 1.92 12.34 4.60
N ILE A 16 3.17 12.54 4.22
CA ILE A 16 3.59 12.65 2.82
C ILE A 16 4.18 11.32 2.38
N ARG A 17 3.47 10.61 1.49
CA ARG A 17 3.97 9.38 0.86
C ARG A 17 4.80 9.75 -0.36
N ILE A 18 6.05 9.32 -0.35
CA ILE A 18 7.10 9.71 -1.31
C ILE A 18 7.60 8.45 -2.01
N PHE A 19 7.63 8.44 -3.33
CA PHE A 19 8.15 7.28 -4.08
C PHE A 19 8.84 7.68 -5.38
N ASP A 20 9.68 6.79 -5.87
CA ASP A 20 10.24 6.78 -7.20
C ASP A 20 9.98 5.43 -7.85
N CYS A 21 9.56 5.39 -9.12
CA CYS A 21 9.18 4.15 -9.78
C CYS A 21 10.33 3.15 -9.96
N PHE A 22 11.57 3.61 -9.95
CA PHE A 22 12.78 2.78 -9.98
C PHE A 22 13.43 2.58 -8.61
N ASN A 23 12.82 3.07 -7.53
CA ASN A 23 13.35 3.03 -6.17
C ASN A 23 14.71 3.75 -6.02
N ASP A 24 14.95 4.80 -6.82
CA ASP A 24 16.15 5.61 -6.68
C ASP A 24 15.98 6.59 -5.50
N LEU A 25 16.57 6.25 -4.36
CA LEU A 25 16.45 7.02 -3.13
C LEU A 25 16.97 8.46 -3.25
N ARG A 26 17.88 8.75 -4.20
CA ARG A 26 18.40 10.11 -4.46
C ARG A 26 17.27 11.06 -4.87
N ASN A 27 16.27 10.55 -5.59
CA ASN A 27 15.10 11.33 -6.02
C ASN A 27 14.16 11.68 -4.86
N LEU A 28 14.26 11.00 -3.71
CA LEU A 28 13.35 11.15 -2.58
C LEU A 28 13.86 12.14 -1.53
N GLU A 29 15.17 12.39 -1.47
CA GLU A 29 15.82 13.16 -0.41
C GLU A 29 15.20 14.54 -0.17
N THR A 30 14.93 15.28 -1.24
CA THR A 30 14.37 16.65 -1.12
C THR A 30 12.98 16.62 -0.48
N ALA A 31 12.14 15.64 -0.85
CA ALA A 31 10.79 15.53 -0.30
C ALA A 31 10.80 15.08 1.15
N VAL A 32 11.69 14.13 1.52
CA VAL A 32 11.88 13.68 2.90
C VAL A 32 12.35 14.86 3.78
N LYS A 33 13.41 15.55 3.36
CA LYS A 33 13.93 16.72 4.09
C LYS A 33 12.86 17.81 4.27
N ALA A 34 12.05 18.06 3.23
CA ALA A 34 10.97 19.04 3.30
C ALA A 34 9.87 18.61 4.30
N ALA A 35 9.43 17.34 4.26
CA ALA A 35 8.44 16.82 5.21
C ALA A 35 8.94 16.92 6.66
N LYS A 36 10.18 16.52 6.92
CA LYS A 36 10.77 16.60 8.26
C LYS A 36 10.94 18.05 8.76
N LYS A 37 11.31 18.98 7.87
CA LYS A 37 11.41 20.41 8.17
C LYS A 37 10.08 21.00 8.64
N GLU A 38 8.99 20.61 8.00
CA GLU A 38 7.63 21.05 8.29
C GLU A 38 6.95 20.22 9.40
N LYS A 39 7.68 19.30 10.05
CA LYS A 39 7.22 18.39 11.12
C LYS A 39 6.11 17.42 10.67
N GLY A 40 6.03 17.12 9.38
CA GLY A 40 5.17 16.08 8.83
C GLY A 40 5.83 14.72 8.90
N HIS A 41 5.03 13.67 8.75
CA HIS A 41 5.49 12.29 8.65
C HIS A 41 5.94 12.00 7.22
N ALA A 42 7.20 11.61 7.06
CA ALA A 42 7.76 11.21 5.77
C ALA A 42 7.69 9.68 5.61
N GLN A 43 6.79 9.21 4.75
CA GLN A 43 6.68 7.80 4.40
C GLN A 43 7.32 7.54 3.05
N ILE A 44 8.33 6.66 2.99
CA ILE A 44 8.89 6.22 1.71
C ILE A 44 8.18 4.98 1.23
N ALA A 45 7.65 5.02 0.00
CA ALA A 45 7.03 3.89 -0.64
C ALA A 45 7.97 3.24 -1.64
N LEU A 46 8.22 1.93 -1.44
CA LEU A 46 8.99 1.08 -2.32
C LEU A 46 8.09 0.53 -3.41
N SER A 47 8.36 0.86 -4.66
CA SER A 47 7.67 0.29 -5.82
C SER A 47 8.07 -1.17 -5.97
N TYR A 48 7.17 -2.08 -5.56
CA TYR A 48 7.45 -3.50 -5.63
C TYR A 48 7.51 -3.98 -7.08
N THR A 49 8.57 -4.71 -7.40
CA THR A 49 8.79 -5.28 -8.72
C THR A 49 9.56 -6.60 -8.62
N LEU A 50 9.56 -7.36 -9.69
CA LEU A 50 10.27 -8.62 -9.82
C LEU A 50 11.50 -8.45 -10.73
N GLY A 51 12.50 -9.28 -10.52
CA GLY A 51 13.73 -9.30 -11.32
C GLY A 51 14.94 -9.67 -10.48
N ASP A 52 16.00 -10.12 -11.11
CA ASP A 52 17.20 -10.67 -10.45
C ASP A 52 17.91 -9.64 -9.54
N ALA A 53 17.73 -8.36 -9.82
CA ALA A 53 18.30 -7.29 -9.01
C ALA A 53 17.56 -7.06 -7.69
N TYR A 54 16.30 -7.48 -7.57
CA TYR A 54 15.42 -7.21 -6.42
C TYR A 54 15.42 -8.38 -5.44
N THR A 55 16.60 -8.70 -4.91
CA THR A 55 16.79 -9.76 -3.92
C THR A 55 16.30 -9.34 -2.52
N LEU A 56 16.18 -10.27 -1.58
CA LEU A 56 15.86 -9.96 -0.19
C LEU A 56 16.92 -9.06 0.45
N ASP A 57 18.21 -9.27 0.12
CA ASP A 57 19.31 -8.41 0.59
C ASP A 57 19.18 -6.99 0.04
N TYR A 58 18.77 -6.82 -1.25
CA TYR A 58 18.48 -5.51 -1.82
C TYR A 58 17.39 -4.78 -1.01
N TRP A 59 16.29 -5.46 -0.68
CA TRP A 59 15.20 -4.85 0.08
C TRP A 59 15.61 -4.51 1.51
N LYS A 60 16.35 -5.39 2.18
CA LYS A 60 16.92 -5.17 3.51
C LYS A 60 17.84 -3.94 3.55
N GLU A 61 18.79 -3.85 2.63
CA GLU A 61 19.70 -2.70 2.54
C GLU A 61 18.96 -1.41 2.18
N THR A 62 17.95 -1.50 1.32
CA THR A 62 17.12 -0.35 0.97
C THR A 62 16.34 0.15 2.18
N ALA A 63 15.77 -0.73 3.01
CA ALA A 63 15.07 -0.36 4.24
C ALA A 63 15.99 0.38 5.21
N LYS A 64 17.22 -0.12 5.40
CA LYS A 64 18.23 0.55 6.22
C LYS A 64 18.55 1.96 5.72
N ARG A 65 18.79 2.11 4.43
CA ARG A 65 19.07 3.42 3.81
C ARG A 65 17.91 4.41 3.95
N ILE A 66 16.66 3.91 3.90
CA ILE A 66 15.45 4.72 4.13
C ILE A 66 15.42 5.24 5.58
N GLU A 67 15.71 4.38 6.55
CA GLU A 67 15.82 4.78 7.96
C GLU A 67 16.95 5.79 8.18
N ASP A 68 18.11 5.55 7.61
CA ASP A 68 19.27 6.48 7.65
C ASP A 68 18.94 7.84 7.01
N MET A 69 18.04 7.89 6.03
CA MET A 69 17.56 9.13 5.39
C MET A 69 16.62 9.94 6.30
N GLY A 70 16.14 9.35 7.40
CA GLY A 70 15.25 9.98 8.37
C GLY A 70 13.77 9.88 8.04
N ALA A 71 13.35 8.90 7.24
CA ALA A 71 11.94 8.59 7.05
C ALA A 71 11.30 8.08 8.36
N ASP A 72 9.98 8.17 8.46
CA ASP A 72 9.21 7.75 9.64
C ASP A 72 8.50 6.40 9.43
N SER A 73 8.30 5.97 8.19
CA SER A 73 7.74 4.65 7.86
C SER A 73 8.07 4.24 6.43
N ILE A 74 7.93 2.94 6.15
CA ILE A 74 8.12 2.33 4.84
C ILE A 74 6.78 1.81 4.35
N CYS A 75 6.42 2.06 3.07
CA CYS A 75 5.27 1.45 2.42
C CYS A 75 5.76 0.50 1.32
N ILE A 76 5.30 -0.74 1.32
CA ILE A 76 5.45 -1.64 0.16
C ILE A 76 4.32 -1.28 -0.79
N LYS A 77 4.66 -0.71 -1.95
CA LYS A 77 3.70 -0.25 -2.96
C LYS A 77 3.68 -1.22 -4.14
N ASP A 78 2.75 -2.15 -4.10
CA ASP A 78 2.51 -3.13 -5.15
C ASP A 78 1.39 -2.65 -6.09
N MET A 79 1.79 -2.00 -7.17
CA MET A 79 0.91 -1.29 -8.11
C MET A 79 0.05 -2.21 -8.98
N ALA A 80 0.45 -3.46 -9.15
CA ALA A 80 -0.21 -4.39 -10.07
C ALA A 80 -0.67 -5.70 -9.40
N GLY A 81 -0.52 -5.82 -8.08
CA GLY A 81 -0.85 -7.05 -7.36
C GLY A 81 0.11 -8.21 -7.67
N LEU A 82 1.41 -7.90 -7.80
CA LEU A 82 2.47 -8.88 -8.13
C LEU A 82 2.93 -9.67 -6.90
N LEU A 83 2.78 -9.09 -5.71
CA LEU A 83 3.32 -9.66 -4.48
C LEU A 83 2.48 -10.85 -4.03
N LEU A 84 3.02 -12.04 -4.19
CA LEU A 84 2.39 -13.28 -3.76
C LEU A 84 2.43 -13.44 -2.23
N PRO A 85 1.46 -14.13 -1.61
CA PRO A 85 1.32 -14.20 -0.14
C PRO A 85 2.59 -14.66 0.59
N TYR A 86 3.23 -15.74 0.17
CA TYR A 86 4.45 -16.24 0.81
C TYR A 86 5.67 -15.33 0.56
N LYS A 87 5.71 -14.66 -0.61
CA LYS A 87 6.74 -13.66 -0.89
C LYS A 87 6.55 -12.40 -0.05
N ALA A 88 5.32 -12.06 0.33
CA ALA A 88 5.07 -10.99 1.28
C ALA A 88 5.66 -11.28 2.66
N THR A 89 5.56 -12.53 3.14
CA THR A 89 6.23 -12.95 4.39
C THR A 89 7.74 -12.71 4.32
N GLU A 90 8.40 -13.21 3.27
CA GLU A 90 9.85 -13.06 3.09
C GLU A 90 10.26 -11.57 2.99
N LEU A 91 9.51 -10.79 2.24
CA LEU A 91 9.79 -9.36 2.02
C LEU A 91 9.64 -8.54 3.31
N VAL A 92 8.53 -8.71 4.04
CA VAL A 92 8.28 -8.00 5.29
C VAL A 92 9.36 -8.34 6.32
N GLN A 93 9.75 -9.61 6.45
CA GLN A 93 10.84 -10.02 7.32
C GLN A 93 12.17 -9.37 6.93
N ALA A 94 12.51 -9.36 5.62
CA ALA A 94 13.73 -8.71 5.15
C ALA A 94 13.76 -7.20 5.46
N LEU A 95 12.63 -6.50 5.30
CA LEU A 95 12.52 -5.08 5.64
C LEU A 95 12.66 -4.85 7.16
N LYS A 96 12.02 -5.68 7.99
CA LYS A 96 12.15 -5.64 9.46
C LYS A 96 13.56 -5.94 9.93
N ASP A 97 14.28 -6.81 9.24
CA ASP A 97 15.72 -7.09 9.52
C ASP A 97 16.62 -5.89 9.15
N GLY A 98 16.19 -5.04 8.24
CA GLY A 98 16.96 -3.89 7.76
C GLY A 98 16.61 -2.58 8.48
N SER A 99 15.43 -2.48 9.10
CA SER A 99 14.92 -1.22 9.68
C SER A 99 13.95 -1.47 10.83
N SER A 100 13.94 -0.54 11.80
CA SER A 100 12.98 -0.50 12.89
C SER A 100 11.67 0.22 12.54
N LEU A 101 11.58 0.83 11.36
CA LEU A 101 10.43 1.63 10.95
C LEU A 101 9.16 0.79 10.78
N PRO A 102 7.99 1.39 11.04
CA PRO A 102 6.71 0.76 10.71
C PRO A 102 6.59 0.44 9.22
N ILE A 103 6.02 -0.72 8.90
CA ILE A 103 5.80 -1.18 7.53
C ILE A 103 4.32 -1.13 7.19
N GLN A 104 3.99 -0.42 6.12
CA GLN A 104 2.66 -0.35 5.54
C GLN A 104 2.60 -1.16 4.24
N MET A 105 1.52 -1.90 4.07
CA MET A 105 1.24 -2.64 2.84
C MET A 105 0.20 -1.91 1.99
N HIS A 106 0.54 -1.69 0.71
CA HIS A 106 -0.37 -1.18 -0.31
C HIS A 106 -0.27 -2.08 -1.54
N THR A 107 -1.28 -2.90 -1.79
CA THR A 107 -1.30 -3.75 -2.99
C THR A 107 -2.64 -3.67 -3.71
N HIS A 108 -2.60 -3.62 -5.04
CA HIS A 108 -3.80 -3.66 -5.86
C HIS A 108 -4.32 -5.08 -6.03
N TYR A 109 -5.63 -5.22 -6.18
CA TYR A 109 -6.31 -6.53 -6.23
C TYR A 109 -6.32 -7.16 -7.62
N THR A 110 -5.63 -6.58 -8.59
CA THR A 110 -5.70 -6.94 -10.02
C THR A 110 -5.46 -8.42 -10.28
N SER A 111 -4.50 -9.03 -9.60
CA SER A 111 -4.19 -10.48 -9.72
C SER A 111 -5.10 -11.39 -8.88
N GLY A 112 -5.90 -10.83 -7.98
CA GLY A 112 -6.81 -11.57 -7.09
C GLY A 112 -6.19 -12.10 -5.80
N VAL A 113 -4.90 -11.86 -5.52
CA VAL A 113 -4.21 -12.42 -4.34
C VAL A 113 -4.09 -11.46 -3.15
N ALA A 114 -4.46 -10.20 -3.30
CA ALA A 114 -4.11 -9.14 -2.37
C ALA A 114 -4.59 -9.37 -0.92
N SER A 115 -5.79 -9.92 -0.68
CA SER A 115 -6.23 -10.23 0.69
C SER A 115 -5.37 -11.29 1.37
N MET A 116 -4.97 -12.32 0.62
CA MET A 116 -4.05 -13.37 1.11
C MET A 116 -2.65 -12.80 1.36
N THR A 117 -2.22 -11.90 0.49
CA THR A 117 -0.94 -11.18 0.63
C THR A 117 -0.93 -10.34 1.90
N TYR A 118 -2.01 -9.61 2.19
CA TYR A 118 -2.13 -8.83 3.42
C TYR A 118 -2.14 -9.71 4.66
N LEU A 119 -2.88 -10.82 4.64
CA LEU A 119 -2.88 -11.77 5.76
C LEU A 119 -1.44 -12.23 6.07
N LYS A 120 -0.70 -12.65 5.05
CA LYS A 120 0.68 -13.13 5.22
C LYS A 120 1.66 -12.01 5.60
N ALA A 121 1.46 -10.81 5.14
CA ALA A 121 2.26 -9.65 5.52
C ALA A 121 2.05 -9.26 6.99
N VAL A 122 0.79 -9.23 7.46
CA VAL A 122 0.45 -8.93 8.86
C VAL A 122 1.02 -10.00 9.79
N GLU A 123 0.88 -11.28 9.46
CA GLU A 123 1.50 -12.38 10.21
C GLU A 123 3.03 -12.27 10.29
N ALA A 124 3.67 -11.67 9.27
CA ALA A 124 5.10 -11.43 9.22
C ALA A 124 5.56 -10.13 9.93
N GLY A 125 4.61 -9.30 10.41
CA GLY A 125 4.91 -8.09 11.17
C GLY A 125 4.68 -6.77 10.44
N ALA A 126 3.90 -6.75 9.35
CA ALA A 126 3.43 -5.49 8.79
C ALA A 126 2.46 -4.80 9.77
N ASP A 127 2.66 -3.49 9.95
CA ASP A 127 1.96 -2.71 10.97
C ASP A 127 0.66 -2.10 10.46
N ILE A 128 0.58 -1.81 9.16
CA ILE A 128 -0.55 -1.09 8.53
C ILE A 128 -0.87 -1.74 7.19
N ILE A 129 -2.14 -1.81 6.84
CA ILE A 129 -2.61 -2.21 5.51
C ILE A 129 -3.55 -1.17 4.91
N ASP A 130 -3.42 -0.89 3.61
CA ASP A 130 -4.33 -0.02 2.86
C ASP A 130 -5.50 -0.84 2.33
N THR A 131 -6.71 -0.42 2.65
CA THR A 131 -7.95 -1.08 2.21
C THR A 131 -8.90 -0.07 1.57
N ALA A 132 -9.95 -0.56 0.92
CA ALA A 132 -11.02 0.27 0.37
C ALA A 132 -12.38 -0.23 0.86
N MET A 133 -13.34 0.69 1.07
CA MET A 133 -14.72 0.29 1.40
C MET A 133 -15.28 -0.61 0.32
N SER A 134 -16.04 -1.64 0.72
CA SER A 134 -16.48 -2.72 -0.20
C SER A 134 -17.09 -2.25 -1.51
N PRO A 135 -17.89 -1.16 -1.62
CA PRO A 135 -18.38 -0.70 -2.90
C PRO A 135 -17.31 -0.31 -3.92
N PHE A 136 -16.13 0.12 -3.45
CA PHE A 136 -15.00 0.55 -4.29
C PHE A 136 -13.76 -0.33 -4.14
N SER A 137 -13.88 -1.48 -3.52
CA SER A 137 -12.78 -2.43 -3.32
C SER A 137 -12.62 -3.40 -4.51
N MET A 138 -11.58 -4.20 -4.44
CA MET A 138 -11.25 -5.27 -5.38
C MET A 138 -10.94 -4.77 -6.81
N GLY A 139 -10.83 -5.68 -7.77
CA GLY A 139 -10.45 -5.32 -9.13
C GLY A 139 -9.10 -4.59 -9.19
N THR A 140 -9.08 -3.35 -9.68
CA THR A 140 -7.88 -2.50 -9.71
C THR A 140 -7.68 -1.67 -8.42
N SER A 141 -8.57 -1.82 -7.43
CA SER A 141 -8.49 -1.18 -6.11
C SER A 141 -7.79 -2.10 -5.09
N GLN A 142 -8.04 -1.92 -3.82
CA GLN A 142 -7.45 -2.67 -2.71
C GLN A 142 -8.44 -3.70 -2.16
N PRO A 143 -8.02 -4.60 -1.24
CA PRO A 143 -8.92 -5.46 -0.47
C PRO A 143 -10.01 -4.67 0.26
N ALA A 144 -11.18 -5.28 0.42
CA ALA A 144 -12.29 -4.66 1.13
C ALA A 144 -11.97 -4.51 2.63
N THR A 145 -12.24 -3.31 3.17
CA THR A 145 -11.99 -2.98 4.59
C THR A 145 -12.73 -3.94 5.51
N GLU A 146 -14.02 -4.13 5.29
CA GLU A 146 -14.91 -4.94 6.12
C GLU A 146 -14.45 -6.42 6.16
N VAL A 147 -13.94 -6.91 5.02
CA VAL A 147 -13.43 -8.29 4.93
C VAL A 147 -12.14 -8.44 5.74
N MET A 148 -11.23 -7.47 5.65
CA MET A 148 -9.97 -7.53 6.40
C MET A 148 -10.20 -7.37 7.90
N VAL A 149 -11.12 -6.48 8.32
CA VAL A 149 -11.51 -6.31 9.72
C VAL A 149 -12.09 -7.61 10.28
N GLU A 150 -13.02 -8.26 9.58
CA GLU A 150 -13.59 -9.54 10.04
C GLU A 150 -12.55 -10.68 10.02
N THR A 151 -11.60 -10.66 9.05
CA THR A 151 -10.52 -11.65 8.99
C THR A 151 -9.63 -11.61 10.24
N PHE A 152 -9.36 -10.42 10.79
CA PHE A 152 -8.49 -10.26 11.95
C PHE A 152 -9.22 -10.27 13.30
N LYS A 153 -10.54 -10.23 13.29
CA LYS A 153 -11.38 -10.18 14.49
C LYS A 153 -11.10 -11.36 15.44
N GLY A 154 -10.93 -11.05 16.72
CA GLY A 154 -10.63 -12.04 17.75
C GLY A 154 -9.24 -12.66 17.68
N THR A 155 -8.37 -12.17 16.81
CA THR A 155 -6.94 -12.53 16.74
C THR A 155 -6.08 -11.47 17.46
N GLN A 156 -4.79 -11.71 17.56
CA GLN A 156 -3.83 -10.69 18.04
C GLN A 156 -3.71 -9.46 17.12
N TYR A 157 -4.29 -9.52 15.92
CA TYR A 157 -4.30 -8.45 14.91
C TYR A 157 -5.67 -7.75 14.83
N ASP A 158 -6.54 -7.98 15.79
CA ASP A 158 -7.88 -7.36 15.83
C ASP A 158 -7.76 -5.83 15.80
N THR A 159 -8.45 -5.23 14.85
CA THR A 159 -8.39 -3.78 14.63
C THR A 159 -9.28 -2.99 15.59
N GLY A 160 -10.23 -3.64 16.24
CA GLY A 160 -11.25 -3.00 17.07
C GLY A 160 -12.25 -2.12 16.32
N LEU A 161 -12.26 -2.13 14.98
CA LEU A 161 -13.21 -1.35 14.18
C LEU A 161 -14.62 -1.95 14.26
N ASP A 162 -15.63 -1.06 14.32
CA ASP A 162 -17.04 -1.46 14.41
C ASP A 162 -17.56 -1.86 13.01
N GLN A 163 -17.86 -3.15 12.83
CA GLN A 163 -18.41 -3.70 11.59
C GLN A 163 -19.79 -3.12 11.22
N ASN A 164 -20.61 -2.74 12.19
CA ASN A 164 -21.90 -2.12 11.88
C ASN A 164 -21.70 -0.73 11.27
N LEU A 165 -20.78 0.06 11.84
CA LEU A 165 -20.44 1.36 11.29
C LEU A 165 -19.81 1.24 9.90
N LEU A 166 -18.94 0.24 9.69
CA LEU A 166 -18.38 -0.01 8.36
C LEU A 166 -19.47 -0.40 7.34
N ALA A 167 -20.47 -1.19 7.75
CA ALA A 167 -21.60 -1.52 6.90
C ALA A 167 -22.44 -0.27 6.53
N GLU A 168 -22.72 0.62 7.49
CA GLU A 168 -23.40 1.89 7.23
C GLU A 168 -22.63 2.77 6.25
N ILE A 169 -21.30 2.82 6.36
CA ILE A 169 -20.43 3.55 5.42
C ILE A 169 -20.51 2.91 4.02
N ALA A 170 -20.49 1.58 3.94
CA ALA A 170 -20.62 0.87 2.67
C ALA A 170 -21.98 1.15 2.00
N ASP A 171 -23.07 1.10 2.78
CA ASP A 171 -24.41 1.43 2.30
C ASP A 171 -24.51 2.86 1.77
N TYR A 172 -23.84 3.81 2.41
CA TYR A 172 -23.76 5.20 1.94
C TYR A 172 -23.06 5.31 0.57
N PHE A 173 -22.03 4.53 0.32
CA PHE A 173 -21.28 4.57 -0.94
C PHE A 173 -21.88 3.69 -2.05
N GLN A 174 -22.75 2.74 -1.74
CA GLN A 174 -23.31 1.82 -2.71
C GLN A 174 -24.05 2.52 -3.87
N PRO A 175 -24.93 3.52 -3.63
CA PRO A 175 -25.58 4.26 -4.72
C PRO A 175 -24.60 5.02 -5.62
N MET A 176 -23.48 5.52 -5.06
CA MET A 176 -22.45 6.21 -5.83
C MET A 176 -21.73 5.25 -6.79
N ARG A 177 -21.47 4.01 -6.33
CA ARG A 177 -20.95 2.95 -7.21
C ARG A 177 -21.90 2.63 -8.34
N GLU A 178 -23.19 2.46 -8.04
CA GLU A 178 -24.22 2.14 -9.05
C GLU A 178 -24.31 3.23 -10.11
N GLU A 179 -24.28 4.49 -9.70
CA GLU A 179 -24.27 5.62 -10.64
C GLU A 179 -22.98 5.65 -11.48
N ALA A 180 -21.82 5.38 -10.89
CA ALA A 180 -20.54 5.32 -11.60
C ALA A 180 -20.52 4.19 -12.65
N LEU A 181 -21.13 3.04 -12.35
CA LEU A 181 -21.29 1.93 -13.29
C LEU A 181 -22.28 2.29 -14.41
N LYS A 182 -23.41 2.90 -14.07
CA LYS A 182 -24.48 3.29 -15.00
C LYS A 182 -24.03 4.38 -15.97
N SER A 183 -23.27 5.37 -15.47
CA SER A 183 -22.73 6.46 -16.28
C SER A 183 -21.53 6.06 -17.13
N GLY A 184 -20.95 4.87 -16.88
CA GLY A 184 -19.74 4.41 -17.56
C GLY A 184 -18.45 5.00 -17.00
N LEU A 185 -18.52 5.77 -15.91
CA LEU A 185 -17.33 6.28 -15.21
C LEU A 185 -16.50 5.12 -14.64
N MET A 186 -17.16 4.06 -14.16
CA MET A 186 -16.52 2.83 -13.71
C MET A 186 -16.76 1.72 -14.75
N ASN A 187 -15.66 1.09 -15.19
CA ASN A 187 -15.75 -0.01 -16.16
C ASN A 187 -15.76 -1.36 -15.41
N THR A 188 -16.81 -2.17 -15.63
CA THR A 188 -16.94 -3.49 -15.02
C THR A 188 -15.82 -4.47 -15.39
N LYS A 189 -15.13 -4.27 -16.52
CA LYS A 189 -14.00 -5.12 -16.93
C LYS A 189 -12.82 -5.09 -15.95
N VAL A 190 -12.65 -3.98 -15.23
CA VAL A 190 -11.58 -3.83 -14.23
C VAL A 190 -11.93 -4.47 -12.88
N LEU A 191 -13.13 -4.99 -12.71
CA LEU A 191 -13.57 -5.68 -11.49
C LEU A 191 -13.18 -7.16 -11.46
N GLY A 192 -12.82 -7.73 -12.63
CA GLY A 192 -12.39 -9.11 -12.75
C GLY A 192 -10.92 -9.30 -12.45
N VAL A 193 -10.56 -10.51 -12.02
CA VAL A 193 -9.15 -10.90 -11.82
C VAL A 193 -8.44 -11.00 -13.17
N ASN A 194 -7.24 -10.45 -13.26
CA ASN A 194 -6.35 -10.57 -14.41
C ASN A 194 -5.04 -11.23 -14.00
N ILE A 195 -4.99 -12.56 -14.09
CA ILE A 195 -3.80 -13.36 -13.74
C ILE A 195 -2.59 -13.05 -14.64
N LYS A 196 -2.80 -12.46 -15.81
CA LYS A 196 -1.70 -12.09 -16.71
C LYS A 196 -0.78 -11.05 -16.13
N THR A 197 -1.23 -10.26 -15.15
CA THR A 197 -0.37 -9.30 -14.43
C THR A 197 0.81 -9.98 -13.73
N LEU A 198 0.64 -11.24 -13.31
CA LEU A 198 1.72 -12.03 -12.71
C LEU A 198 2.73 -12.57 -13.73
N LEU A 199 2.37 -12.57 -15.03
CA LEU A 199 3.20 -13.07 -16.13
C LEU A 199 3.88 -11.95 -16.90
N TYR A 200 3.23 -10.79 -17.01
CA TYR A 200 3.64 -9.67 -17.87
C TYR A 200 3.61 -8.36 -17.08
N GLN A 201 4.50 -8.23 -16.13
CA GLN A 201 4.58 -6.99 -15.35
C GLN A 201 5.20 -5.84 -16.17
N VAL A 202 4.72 -4.63 -15.87
CA VAL A 202 5.39 -3.38 -16.27
C VAL A 202 5.98 -2.76 -15.02
N PRO A 203 7.31 -2.61 -14.90
CA PRO A 203 7.93 -2.04 -13.72
C PRO A 203 7.41 -0.63 -13.42
N GLY A 204 7.04 -0.37 -12.16
CA GLY A 204 6.68 0.95 -11.65
C GLY A 204 5.38 1.56 -12.17
N GLY A 205 4.59 0.81 -12.95
CA GLY A 205 3.34 1.31 -13.51
C GLY A 205 2.09 0.60 -13.00
N MET A 206 0.98 1.31 -12.94
CA MET A 206 -0.35 0.69 -12.94
C MET A 206 -0.70 0.29 -14.37
N LEU A 207 -1.21 -0.92 -14.53
CA LEU A 207 -1.77 -1.40 -15.80
C LEU A 207 -3.27 -1.07 -15.90
#